data_82be975824a847d6f99cdda91124622b
#
_entry.id   82be975824a847d6f99cdda91124622b
#
_cell.length_a   1.000
_cell.length_b   1.000
_cell.length_c   1.000
_cell.angle_alpha   90.00
_cell.angle_beta   90.00
_cell.angle_gamma   90.00
#
_symmetry.space_group_name_H-M   'P 1'
#
loop_
_entity.id
_entity.type
_entity.pdbx_description
1 polymer ?
#
loop_
_entity_poly.entity_id
_entity_poly.type
_entity_poly.pdbx_seq_one_letter_code
_entity_poly.pdbx_strand_id
1 'polypeptide(L)'
;PLPAGLTTEEQSYIIGTQANIWGEYIQTPEAFEYMAFPRLLAMSEVQWTQPEYKDFVFFTRRLDKEFKRLDYCQVNSCRNFYEVNYAGVWNENHETYEVALSSFCPDAEIHYAINDSVITASSSLYKSPILLSKDAVIYAAVYKEGKSMGRVTHKEFAINKATGCDYKCGPKTEWEHLDESFGLTDGYCGYAQDMRRWVSFYQDSVQI
;
A
#
# COMPACT_ATOMS: atom_id res chain seq x y z
N PRO A 1 13.69 8.54 13.42
CA PRO A 1 14.11 8.15 14.76
C PRO A 1 15.59 7.75 14.74
N LEU A 2 16.29 8.08 15.82
CA LEU A 2 17.66 7.59 16.01
C LEU A 2 17.60 6.08 16.28
N PRO A 3 18.64 5.31 15.89
CA PRO A 3 18.71 3.89 16.22
C PRO A 3 18.59 3.67 17.74
N ALA A 4 17.88 2.62 18.13
CA ALA A 4 17.76 2.27 19.54
C ALA A 4 19.12 1.78 20.10
N GLY A 5 19.37 2.07 21.40
CA GLY A 5 20.55 1.60 22.10
C GLY A 5 21.79 2.49 22.03
N LEU A 6 21.71 3.63 21.32
CA LEU A 6 22.82 4.59 21.32
C LEU A 6 22.85 5.43 22.60
N THR A 7 24.05 5.63 23.14
CA THR A 7 24.30 6.59 24.22
C THR A 7 24.11 8.04 23.74
N THR A 8 23.95 8.97 24.66
CA THR A 8 23.82 10.41 24.32
C THR A 8 25.03 10.93 23.54
N GLU A 9 26.24 10.43 23.85
CA GLU A 9 27.43 10.80 23.12
C GLU A 9 27.40 10.28 21.68
N GLU A 10 27.06 9.00 21.47
CA GLU A 10 26.95 8.41 20.13
C GLU A 10 25.84 9.08 19.30
N GLN A 11 24.74 9.47 19.92
CA GLN A 11 23.67 10.22 19.24
C GLN A 11 24.16 11.57 18.72
N SER A 12 25.13 12.23 19.41
CA SER A 12 25.66 13.51 18.96
C SER A 12 26.48 13.45 17.68
N TYR A 13 26.95 12.27 17.29
CA TYR A 13 27.65 12.04 16.01
C TYR A 13 26.69 11.89 14.82
N ILE A 14 25.39 11.72 15.06
CA ILE A 14 24.39 11.63 13.98
C ILE A 14 23.93 13.05 13.63
N ILE A 15 24.52 13.61 12.57
CA ILE A 15 24.29 14.99 12.15
C ILE A 15 23.15 15.16 11.15
N GLY A 16 22.55 14.04 10.67
CA GLY A 16 21.46 14.09 9.71
C GLY A 16 21.13 12.73 9.09
N THR A 17 20.31 12.75 8.08
CA THR A 17 19.91 11.57 7.29
C THR A 17 20.17 11.83 5.81
N GLN A 18 20.35 10.75 5.06
CA GLN A 18 20.55 10.79 3.61
C GLN A 18 19.57 9.85 2.93
N ALA A 19 19.06 10.25 1.79
CA ALA A 19 18.33 9.38 0.87
C ALA A 19 19.01 9.38 -0.48
N ASN A 20 19.11 8.21 -1.09
CA ASN A 20 19.71 8.05 -2.41
C ASN A 20 18.64 7.70 -3.44
N ILE A 21 18.75 8.29 -4.62
CA ILE A 21 17.97 7.92 -5.81
C ILE A 21 18.98 7.40 -6.85
N TRP A 22 18.89 6.11 -7.14
CA TRP A 22 19.78 5.45 -8.09
C TRP A 22 19.29 5.68 -9.51
N GLY A 23 20.17 6.21 -10.36
CA GLY A 23 19.83 6.65 -11.71
C GLY A 23 19.68 5.56 -12.77
N GLU A 24 19.95 4.29 -12.44
CA GLU A 24 19.97 3.17 -13.40
C GLU A 24 18.69 3.04 -14.23
N TYR A 25 17.53 3.34 -13.63
CA TYR A 25 16.21 3.23 -14.28
C TYR A 25 15.51 4.58 -14.43
N ILE A 26 16.21 5.70 -14.13
CA ILE A 26 15.66 7.05 -14.19
C ILE A 26 16.29 7.78 -15.36
N GLN A 27 15.58 7.82 -16.50
CA GLN A 27 16.09 8.34 -17.76
C GLN A 27 15.69 9.79 -18.04
N THR A 28 14.69 10.31 -17.32
CA THR A 28 14.17 11.66 -17.58
C THR A 28 14.00 12.46 -16.28
N PRO A 29 14.01 13.80 -16.34
CA PRO A 29 13.70 14.66 -15.19
C PRO A 29 12.35 14.34 -14.55
N GLU A 30 11.33 14.08 -15.36
CA GLU A 30 9.96 13.75 -14.89
C GLU A 30 9.93 12.42 -14.12
N ALA A 31 10.74 11.43 -14.56
CA ALA A 31 10.88 10.16 -13.83
C ALA A 31 11.60 10.39 -12.48
N PHE A 32 12.60 11.27 -12.46
CA PHE A 32 13.27 11.66 -11.21
C PHE A 32 12.30 12.35 -10.25
N GLU A 33 11.54 13.32 -10.71
CA GLU A 33 10.54 14.02 -9.91
C GLU A 33 9.49 13.04 -9.33
N TYR A 34 9.00 12.11 -10.14
CA TYR A 34 8.07 11.07 -9.71
C TYR A 34 8.66 10.19 -8.61
N MET A 35 9.93 9.85 -8.68
CA MET A 35 10.60 9.06 -7.65
C MET A 35 10.92 9.87 -6.40
N ALA A 36 11.29 11.16 -6.56
CA ALA A 36 11.66 12.04 -5.47
C ALA A 36 10.45 12.51 -4.65
N PHE A 37 9.37 12.92 -5.30
CA PHE A 37 8.22 13.52 -4.64
C PHE A 37 7.01 12.55 -4.58
N PRO A 38 6.33 12.47 -3.43
CA PRO A 38 6.47 13.28 -2.21
C PRO A 38 7.49 12.75 -1.17
N ARG A 39 8.31 11.76 -1.49
CA ARG A 39 9.21 11.09 -0.53
C ARG A 39 10.18 12.06 0.14
N LEU A 40 10.68 13.06 -0.59
CA LEU A 40 11.51 14.14 -0.03
C LEU A 40 10.78 14.96 1.03
N LEU A 41 9.47 15.18 0.88
CA LEU A 41 8.68 15.88 1.88
C LEU A 41 8.57 15.06 3.17
N ALA A 42 8.40 13.73 3.05
CA ALA A 42 8.40 12.84 4.21
C ALA A 42 9.77 12.80 4.90
N MET A 43 10.86 12.80 4.13
CA MET A 43 12.21 12.88 4.68
C MET A 43 12.43 14.21 5.43
N SER A 44 12.00 15.32 4.86
CA SER A 44 12.06 16.63 5.51
C SER A 44 11.27 16.65 6.81
N GLU A 45 10.07 16.05 6.84
CA GLU A 45 9.26 15.90 8.06
C GLU A 45 10.03 15.16 9.16
N VAL A 46 10.67 14.04 8.80
CA VAL A 46 11.44 13.23 9.75
C VAL A 46 12.64 14.02 10.32
N GLN A 47 13.28 14.87 9.50
CA GLN A 47 14.48 15.61 9.90
C GLN A 47 14.16 16.87 10.73
N TRP A 48 13.13 17.60 10.37
CA TRP A 48 12.82 18.91 10.97
C TRP A 48 11.85 18.86 12.14
N THR A 49 11.00 17.82 12.20
CA THR A 49 10.04 17.67 13.28
C THR A 49 10.66 16.93 14.46
N GLN A 50 10.57 17.51 15.63
CA GLN A 50 11.03 16.86 16.87
C GLN A 50 10.25 15.55 17.10
N PRO A 51 10.90 14.51 17.69
CA PRO A 51 10.31 13.17 17.83
C PRO A 51 8.91 13.15 18.46
N GLU A 52 8.68 13.96 19.48
CA GLU A 52 7.42 14.07 20.22
C GLU A 52 6.27 14.69 19.42
N TYR A 53 6.56 15.40 18.33
CA TYR A 53 5.57 16.04 17.45
C TYR A 53 5.37 15.30 16.14
N LYS A 54 6.02 14.14 15.95
CA LYS A 54 5.85 13.33 14.76
C LYS A 54 4.51 12.61 14.80
N ASP A 55 3.60 13.05 13.95
CA ASP A 55 2.28 12.48 13.78
C ASP A 55 2.01 12.25 12.29
N PHE A 56 1.79 10.99 11.93
CA PHE A 56 1.58 10.59 10.53
C PHE A 56 0.29 11.18 9.95
N VAL A 57 -0.79 11.20 10.72
CA VAL A 57 -2.08 11.75 10.26
C VAL A 57 -1.97 13.24 10.03
N PHE A 58 -1.29 13.95 10.93
CA PHE A 58 -1.04 15.38 10.76
C PHE A 58 -0.11 15.67 9.58
N PHE A 59 0.90 14.84 9.35
CA PHE A 59 1.74 14.93 8.16
C PHE A 59 0.94 14.74 6.88
N THR A 60 0.08 13.71 6.79
CA THR A 60 -0.73 13.44 5.59
C THR A 60 -1.71 14.56 5.27
N ARG A 61 -2.28 15.23 6.29
CA ARG A 61 -3.11 16.43 6.09
C ARG A 61 -2.33 17.61 5.50
N ARG A 62 -1.07 17.77 5.88
CA ARG A 62 -0.20 18.80 5.28
C ARG A 62 0.25 18.41 3.90
N LEU A 63 0.55 17.15 3.67
CA LEU A 63 0.95 16.60 2.37
C LEU A 63 -0.11 16.86 1.29
N ASP A 64 -1.40 16.71 1.63
CA ASP A 64 -2.50 17.03 0.71
C ASP A 64 -2.45 18.50 0.22
N LYS A 65 -2.01 19.42 1.09
CA LYS A 65 -1.79 20.82 0.70
C LYS A 65 -0.52 21.02 -0.13
N GLU A 66 0.54 20.28 0.19
CA GLU A 66 1.81 20.38 -0.53
C GLU A 66 1.68 19.89 -1.99
N PHE A 67 0.81 18.92 -2.26
CA PHE A 67 0.53 18.53 -3.64
C PHE A 67 0.05 19.70 -4.51
N LYS A 68 -0.73 20.64 -3.96
CA LYS A 68 -1.14 21.85 -4.69
C LYS A 68 0.04 22.75 -5.04
N ARG A 69 1.06 22.81 -4.17
CA ARG A 69 2.31 23.56 -4.44
C ARG A 69 3.16 22.85 -5.51
N LEU A 70 3.27 21.53 -5.43
CA LEU A 70 3.97 20.73 -6.44
C LEU A 70 3.30 20.89 -7.80
N ASP A 71 1.95 20.93 -7.86
CA ASP A 71 1.21 21.19 -9.11
C ASP A 71 1.48 22.57 -9.65
N TYR A 72 1.47 23.60 -8.80
CA TYR A 72 1.80 24.96 -9.21
C TYR A 72 3.21 25.08 -9.76
N CYS A 73 4.16 24.35 -9.19
CA CYS A 73 5.55 24.27 -9.66
C CYS A 73 5.73 23.31 -10.85
N GLN A 74 4.67 22.69 -11.34
CA GLN A 74 4.67 21.71 -12.43
C GLN A 74 5.59 20.50 -12.17
N VAL A 75 5.75 20.10 -10.91
CA VAL A 75 6.52 18.92 -10.51
C VAL A 75 5.70 17.65 -10.75
N ASN A 76 6.26 16.70 -11.48
CA ASN A 76 5.64 15.40 -11.76
C ASN A 76 5.71 14.48 -10.52
N SER A 77 4.92 14.77 -9.48
CA SER A 77 4.96 14.02 -8.23
C SER A 77 4.12 12.72 -8.28
N CYS A 78 4.59 11.68 -7.60
CA CYS A 78 3.87 10.43 -7.43
C CYS A 78 2.56 10.62 -6.66
N ARG A 79 1.45 10.16 -7.21
CA ARG A 79 0.09 10.31 -6.66
C ARG A 79 -0.43 9.06 -5.95
N ASN A 80 0.41 8.07 -5.67
CA ASN A 80 0.00 6.85 -4.97
C ASN A 80 -0.55 7.13 -3.57
N PHE A 81 -0.32 8.33 -3.03
CA PHE A 81 -0.96 8.83 -1.82
C PHE A 81 -2.50 8.79 -1.90
N TYR A 82 -3.05 8.97 -3.10
CA TYR A 82 -4.49 8.93 -3.36
C TYR A 82 -4.98 7.57 -3.86
N GLU A 83 -4.16 6.53 -3.79
CA GLU A 83 -4.60 5.19 -4.15
C GLU A 83 -5.34 4.51 -3.00
N VAL A 84 -6.18 3.54 -3.37
CA VAL A 84 -6.88 2.70 -2.42
C VAL A 84 -6.03 1.48 -2.10
N ASN A 85 -5.88 1.20 -0.80
CA ASN A 85 -5.29 -0.04 -0.29
C ASN A 85 -6.39 -1.06 -0.04
N TYR A 86 -6.12 -2.31 -0.38
CA TYR A 86 -7.03 -3.43 -0.24
C TYR A 86 -6.43 -4.42 0.75
N ALA A 87 -7.15 -4.70 1.84
CA ALA A 87 -6.79 -5.73 2.81
C ALA A 87 -7.92 -6.74 2.89
N GLY A 88 -7.62 -7.98 2.51
CA GLY A 88 -8.59 -9.08 2.54
C GLY A 88 -8.28 -10.04 3.68
N VAL A 89 -9.31 -10.52 4.37
CA VAL A 89 -9.21 -11.48 5.46
C VAL A 89 -10.36 -12.48 5.36
N TRP A 90 -10.05 -13.77 5.54
CA TRP A 90 -11.07 -14.79 5.68
C TRP A 90 -11.73 -14.68 7.05
N ASN A 91 -13.05 -14.64 7.07
CA ASN A 91 -13.84 -14.64 8.30
C ASN A 91 -14.43 -16.03 8.52
N GLU A 92 -13.84 -16.81 9.42
CA GLU A 92 -14.26 -18.18 9.75
C GLU A 92 -15.69 -18.24 10.31
N ASN A 93 -16.13 -17.22 11.06
CA ASN A 93 -17.46 -17.20 11.68
C ASN A 93 -18.59 -17.06 10.64
N HIS A 94 -18.31 -16.47 9.49
CA HIS A 94 -19.30 -16.19 8.46
C HIS A 94 -19.03 -16.95 7.16
N GLU A 95 -17.95 -17.73 7.08
CA GLU A 95 -17.49 -18.42 5.88
C GLU A 95 -17.44 -17.46 4.66
N THR A 96 -16.98 -16.23 4.89
CA THR A 96 -16.91 -15.18 3.89
C THR A 96 -15.54 -14.52 3.88
N TYR A 97 -15.17 -13.99 2.72
CA TYR A 97 -13.96 -13.21 2.57
C TYR A 97 -14.31 -11.72 2.72
N GLU A 98 -13.70 -11.06 3.69
CA GLU A 98 -13.95 -9.65 3.99
C GLU A 98 -12.82 -8.79 3.41
N VAL A 99 -13.17 -7.80 2.60
CA VAL A 99 -12.22 -6.86 2.01
C VAL A 99 -12.39 -5.48 2.61
N ALA A 100 -11.38 -5.03 3.34
CA ALA A 100 -11.30 -3.67 3.84
C ALA A 100 -10.60 -2.76 2.83
N LEU A 101 -11.16 -1.58 2.59
CA LEU A 101 -10.57 -0.53 1.77
C LEU A 101 -10.07 0.61 2.67
N SER A 102 -8.91 1.15 2.36
CA SER A 102 -8.35 2.30 3.06
C SER A 102 -7.55 3.20 2.11
N SER A 103 -7.30 4.44 2.52
CA SER A 103 -6.44 5.38 1.80
C SER A 103 -5.64 6.22 2.81
N PHE A 104 -4.47 6.67 2.41
CA PHE A 104 -3.67 7.62 3.18
C PHE A 104 -4.20 9.06 3.09
N CYS A 105 -5.08 9.35 2.14
CA CYS A 105 -5.68 10.67 1.98
C CYS A 105 -6.69 10.93 3.11
N PRO A 106 -6.45 11.90 3.99
CA PRO A 106 -7.36 12.20 5.09
C PRO A 106 -8.68 12.82 4.57
N ASP A 107 -9.76 12.51 5.29
CA ASP A 107 -11.08 13.05 5.03
C ASP A 107 -11.58 12.79 3.58
N ALA A 108 -11.10 11.70 2.97
CA ALA A 108 -11.48 11.28 1.62
C ALA A 108 -12.56 10.20 1.66
N GLU A 109 -13.41 10.21 0.65
CA GLU A 109 -14.38 9.18 0.38
C GLU A 109 -13.79 8.13 -0.55
N ILE A 110 -14.06 6.84 -0.30
CA ILE A 110 -13.68 5.77 -1.21
C ILE A 110 -14.94 5.30 -1.91
N HIS A 111 -14.99 5.46 -3.23
CA HIS A 111 -16.05 4.92 -4.08
C HIS A 111 -15.56 3.64 -4.73
N TYR A 112 -16.42 2.62 -4.81
CA TYR A 112 -16.04 1.32 -5.33
C TYR A 112 -17.16 0.68 -6.17
N ALA A 113 -16.77 -0.31 -6.97
CA ALA A 113 -17.68 -1.23 -7.64
C ALA A 113 -17.04 -2.63 -7.71
N ILE A 114 -17.89 -3.66 -7.80
CA ILE A 114 -17.46 -5.06 -7.95
C ILE A 114 -17.67 -5.45 -9.42
N ASN A 115 -16.61 -5.95 -10.05
CA ASN A 115 -16.58 -6.37 -11.45
C ASN A 115 -16.99 -5.28 -12.47
N ASP A 116 -16.87 -4.01 -12.09
CA ASP A 116 -17.11 -2.86 -12.97
C ASP A 116 -15.97 -1.86 -12.80
N SER A 117 -15.26 -1.58 -13.88
CA SER A 117 -14.10 -0.67 -13.88
C SER A 117 -14.46 0.81 -13.89
N VAL A 118 -15.74 1.15 -14.09
CA VAL A 118 -16.18 2.54 -14.16
C VAL A 118 -16.56 3.05 -12.77
N ILE A 119 -15.67 3.83 -12.17
CA ILE A 119 -15.90 4.44 -10.86
C ILE A 119 -16.19 5.94 -11.03
N THR A 120 -17.30 6.36 -10.46
CA THR A 120 -17.76 7.76 -10.48
C THR A 120 -18.16 8.20 -9.07
N ALA A 121 -18.44 9.47 -8.88
CA ALA A 121 -18.97 10.00 -7.61
C ALA A 121 -20.35 9.40 -7.22
N SER A 122 -21.05 8.76 -8.15
CA SER A 122 -22.31 8.05 -7.91
C SER A 122 -22.12 6.55 -7.62
N SER A 123 -20.91 6.01 -7.74
CA SER A 123 -20.60 4.62 -7.37
C SER A 123 -20.78 4.41 -5.87
N SER A 124 -20.87 3.16 -5.44
CA SER A 124 -21.08 2.81 -4.02
C SER A 124 -20.02 3.43 -3.13
N LEU A 125 -20.45 4.12 -2.07
CA LEU A 125 -19.56 4.66 -1.06
C LEU A 125 -19.16 3.56 -0.08
N TYR A 126 -17.85 3.38 0.12
CA TYR A 126 -17.32 2.43 1.08
C TYR A 126 -17.58 2.89 2.52
N LYS A 127 -18.24 2.05 3.32
CA LYS A 127 -18.55 2.32 4.74
C LYS A 127 -18.18 1.17 5.68
N SER A 128 -18.11 -0.02 5.14
CA SER A 128 -17.80 -1.25 5.90
C SER A 128 -17.15 -2.28 4.99
N PRO A 129 -16.47 -3.30 5.53
CA PRO A 129 -15.85 -4.36 4.73
C PRO A 129 -16.79 -4.97 3.70
N ILE A 130 -16.28 -5.22 2.52
CA ILE A 130 -17.01 -5.82 1.40
C ILE A 130 -16.93 -7.33 1.56
N LEU A 131 -18.09 -7.99 1.57
CA LEU A 131 -18.17 -9.44 1.72
C LEU A 131 -18.13 -10.11 0.34
N LEU A 132 -17.23 -11.04 0.14
CA LEU A 132 -17.09 -11.85 -1.06
C LEU A 132 -17.35 -13.32 -0.76
N SER A 133 -18.19 -13.97 -1.56
CA SER A 133 -18.45 -15.42 -1.52
C SER A 133 -17.99 -16.15 -2.76
N LYS A 134 -17.43 -15.42 -3.73
CA LYS A 134 -16.93 -15.93 -5.02
C LYS A 134 -15.90 -14.97 -5.58
N ASP A 135 -15.21 -15.42 -6.61
CA ASP A 135 -14.24 -14.61 -7.35
C ASP A 135 -14.80 -13.25 -7.72
N ALA A 136 -14.02 -12.21 -7.48
CA ALA A 136 -14.41 -10.84 -7.79
C ALA A 136 -13.21 -9.94 -8.03
N VAL A 137 -13.41 -8.91 -8.84
CA VAL A 137 -12.48 -7.79 -8.97
C VAL A 137 -13.14 -6.57 -8.34
N ILE A 138 -12.49 -5.99 -7.33
CA ILE A 138 -12.95 -4.75 -6.73
C ILE A 138 -12.18 -3.60 -7.37
N TYR A 139 -12.89 -2.67 -7.97
CA TYR A 139 -12.38 -1.40 -8.47
C TYR A 139 -12.73 -0.31 -7.47
N ALA A 140 -11.79 0.59 -7.18
CA ALA A 140 -12.05 1.69 -6.26
C ALA A 140 -11.22 2.93 -6.60
N ALA A 141 -11.72 4.08 -6.20
CA ALA A 141 -11.03 5.36 -6.34
C ALA A 141 -11.33 6.26 -5.15
N VAL A 142 -10.38 7.13 -4.86
CA VAL A 142 -10.47 8.15 -3.81
C VAL A 142 -11.12 9.40 -4.36
N TYR A 143 -12.12 9.89 -3.66
CA TYR A 143 -12.84 11.14 -3.95
C TYR A 143 -12.72 12.12 -2.79
N LYS A 144 -12.65 13.39 -3.10
CA LYS A 144 -12.70 14.48 -2.14
C LYS A 144 -13.49 15.64 -2.71
N GLU A 145 -14.48 16.11 -1.99
CA GLU A 145 -15.38 17.18 -2.46
C GLU A 145 -15.99 16.87 -3.84
N GLY A 146 -16.36 15.61 -4.06
CA GLY A 146 -16.97 15.12 -5.31
C GLY A 146 -16.01 15.00 -6.51
N LYS A 147 -14.71 15.24 -6.32
CA LYS A 147 -13.68 15.11 -7.38
C LYS A 147 -12.83 13.88 -7.16
N SER A 148 -12.54 13.14 -8.23
CA SER A 148 -11.55 12.07 -8.20
C SER A 148 -10.16 12.64 -7.94
N MET A 149 -9.46 12.10 -6.95
CA MET A 149 -8.14 12.56 -6.53
C MET A 149 -6.99 11.78 -7.17
N GLY A 150 -7.23 10.53 -7.52
CA GLY A 150 -6.23 9.65 -8.10
C GLY A 150 -6.82 8.78 -9.22
N ARG A 151 -6.05 7.79 -9.64
CA ARG A 151 -6.52 6.79 -10.61
C ARG A 151 -7.46 5.78 -9.94
N VAL A 152 -8.29 5.15 -10.74
CA VAL A 152 -9.01 3.93 -10.33
C VAL A 152 -7.98 2.83 -10.12
N THR A 153 -7.96 2.24 -8.94
CA THR A 153 -7.18 1.04 -8.63
C THR A 153 -8.09 -0.18 -8.62
N HIS A 154 -7.52 -1.36 -8.74
CA HIS A 154 -8.28 -2.59 -8.62
C HIS A 154 -7.47 -3.69 -7.94
N LYS A 155 -8.20 -4.67 -7.40
CA LYS A 155 -7.63 -5.88 -6.82
C LYS A 155 -8.51 -7.08 -7.16
N GLU A 156 -7.87 -8.14 -7.63
CA GLU A 156 -8.51 -9.42 -7.90
C GLU A 156 -8.47 -10.32 -6.67
N PHE A 157 -9.57 -10.98 -6.39
CA PHE A 157 -9.71 -11.94 -5.31
C PHE A 157 -10.22 -13.26 -5.90
N ALA A 158 -9.48 -14.33 -5.65
CA ALA A 158 -9.83 -15.69 -6.05
C ALA A 158 -10.33 -16.47 -4.83
N ILE A 159 -11.63 -16.62 -4.74
CA ILE A 159 -12.27 -17.33 -3.63
C ILE A 159 -12.58 -18.76 -4.04
N ASN A 160 -11.88 -19.71 -3.47
CA ASN A 160 -12.01 -21.12 -3.78
C ASN A 160 -12.10 -21.95 -2.49
N LYS A 161 -12.23 -23.29 -2.62
CA LYS A 161 -12.39 -24.18 -1.47
C LYS A 161 -11.18 -24.22 -0.52
N ALA A 162 -10.01 -23.78 -0.97
CA ALA A 162 -8.82 -23.70 -0.14
C ALA A 162 -8.69 -22.35 0.58
N THR A 163 -9.47 -21.33 0.18
CA THR A 163 -9.40 -20.00 0.80
C THR A 163 -9.75 -20.09 2.27
N GLY A 164 -8.85 -19.59 3.12
CA GLY A 164 -8.98 -19.64 4.58
C GLY A 164 -8.67 -20.98 5.22
N CYS A 165 -8.29 -22.01 4.45
CA CYS A 165 -7.91 -23.28 5.02
C CYS A 165 -6.46 -23.29 5.51
N ASP A 166 -6.21 -23.95 6.63
CA ASP A 166 -4.85 -24.25 7.06
C ASP A 166 -4.16 -25.16 6.06
N TYR A 167 -2.89 -24.93 5.80
CA TYR A 167 -2.08 -25.79 4.96
C TYR A 167 -0.75 -26.13 5.64
N LYS A 168 -0.16 -27.24 5.22
CA LYS A 168 1.16 -27.68 5.67
C LYS A 168 2.10 -27.75 4.49
N CYS A 169 3.19 -27.01 4.54
CA CYS A 169 4.30 -27.14 3.62
C CYS A 169 5.31 -28.15 4.17
N GLY A 170 5.57 -29.23 3.44
CA GLY A 170 6.61 -30.20 3.79
C GLY A 170 8.03 -29.65 3.65
N PRO A 171 8.40 -29.04 2.50
CA PRO A 171 9.69 -28.40 2.33
C PRO A 171 9.75 -27.05 3.04
N LYS A 172 10.93 -26.73 3.60
CA LYS A 172 11.18 -25.35 4.08
C LYS A 172 11.15 -24.40 2.89
N THR A 173 10.42 -23.31 3.02
CA THR A 173 10.47 -22.22 2.05
C THR A 173 11.81 -21.50 2.16
N GLU A 174 12.42 -21.13 1.04
CA GLU A 174 13.72 -20.41 1.03
C GLU A 174 13.64 -19.02 1.69
N TRP A 175 12.44 -18.48 1.78
CA TRP A 175 12.19 -17.14 2.30
C TRP A 175 11.46 -17.25 3.65
N GLU A 176 12.23 -17.34 4.72
CA GLU A 176 11.71 -17.26 6.11
C GLU A 176 11.06 -15.90 6.45
N HIS A 177 10.99 -14.99 5.48
CA HIS A 177 10.47 -13.63 5.64
C HIS A 177 9.08 -13.40 5.05
N LEU A 178 8.40 -14.45 4.63
CA LEU A 178 7.00 -14.32 4.26
C LEU A 178 6.22 -14.12 5.54
N ASP A 179 5.86 -12.87 5.77
CA ASP A 179 4.84 -12.48 6.74
C ASP A 179 3.66 -13.46 6.62
N GLU A 180 3.10 -13.88 7.73
CA GLU A 180 1.98 -14.83 7.79
C GLU A 180 0.78 -14.44 6.90
N SER A 181 0.75 -13.18 6.43
CA SER A 181 -0.22 -12.64 5.48
C SER A 181 -0.07 -13.15 4.04
N PHE A 182 0.99 -13.88 3.68
CA PHE A 182 1.26 -14.40 2.33
C PHE A 182 1.05 -15.92 2.25
N GLY A 183 -0.10 -16.40 2.69
CA GLY A 183 -0.48 -17.80 2.60
C GLY A 183 -0.87 -18.22 1.18
N LEU A 184 -0.76 -19.51 0.89
CA LEU A 184 -1.27 -20.13 -0.36
C LEU A 184 -2.80 -20.09 -0.42
N THR A 185 -3.45 -19.80 0.69
CA THR A 185 -4.91 -19.85 0.87
C THR A 185 -5.52 -18.50 1.24
N ASP A 186 -4.79 -17.41 1.04
CA ASP A 186 -5.20 -16.05 1.43
C ASP A 186 -6.20 -15.39 0.46
N GLY A 187 -6.57 -16.06 -0.63
CA GLY A 187 -7.51 -15.54 -1.63
C GLY A 187 -6.93 -14.47 -2.56
N TYR A 188 -5.64 -14.18 -2.48
CA TYR A 188 -4.98 -13.23 -3.37
C TYR A 188 -4.34 -13.90 -4.58
N CYS A 189 -4.49 -13.28 -5.75
CA CYS A 189 -3.69 -13.63 -6.92
C CYS A 189 -2.44 -12.74 -6.97
N GLY A 190 -1.27 -13.37 -7.01
CA GLY A 190 0.01 -12.67 -7.23
C GLY A 190 0.16 -12.24 -8.69
N TYR A 191 0.70 -11.04 -8.92
CA TYR A 191 1.12 -10.63 -10.27
C TYR A 191 2.49 -11.20 -10.59
N ALA A 192 2.73 -11.57 -11.85
CA ALA A 192 3.99 -12.19 -12.30
C ALA A 192 5.25 -11.39 -11.93
N GLN A 193 5.13 -10.08 -11.74
CA GLN A 193 6.23 -9.18 -11.41
C GLN A 193 6.33 -8.82 -9.91
N ASP A 194 5.38 -9.23 -9.08
CA ASP A 194 5.44 -8.99 -7.63
C ASP A 194 5.98 -10.22 -6.91
N MET A 195 7.29 -10.32 -6.84
CA MET A 195 7.98 -11.44 -6.19
C MET A 195 7.62 -11.62 -4.71
N ARG A 196 7.10 -10.58 -4.05
CA ARG A 196 6.66 -10.64 -2.65
C ARG A 196 5.41 -11.50 -2.45
N ARG A 197 4.73 -11.86 -3.54
CA ARG A 197 3.51 -12.68 -3.56
C ARG A 197 3.74 -14.08 -4.08
N TRP A 198 5.00 -14.47 -4.27
CA TRP A 198 5.36 -15.80 -4.73
C TRP A 198 5.98 -16.59 -3.61
N VAL A 199 5.44 -17.78 -3.36
CA VAL A 199 6.06 -18.76 -2.48
C VAL A 199 6.96 -19.65 -3.36
N SER A 200 8.27 -19.63 -3.12
CA SER A 200 9.22 -20.47 -3.84
C SER A 200 9.65 -21.66 -2.98
N PHE A 201 9.80 -22.81 -3.63
CA PHE A 201 10.26 -24.03 -3.01
C PHE A 201 11.55 -24.47 -3.71
N TYR A 202 12.58 -24.77 -2.94
CA TYR A 202 13.86 -25.20 -3.49
C TYR A 202 13.88 -26.71 -3.66
N GLN A 203 14.00 -27.17 -4.91
CA GLN A 203 14.24 -28.58 -5.30
C GLN A 203 13.21 -29.63 -4.85
N ASP A 204 12.02 -29.25 -4.44
CA ASP A 204 11.02 -30.20 -3.99
C ASP A 204 9.66 -30.03 -4.66
N SER A 205 8.88 -31.09 -4.67
CA SER A 205 7.49 -31.07 -5.13
C SER A 205 6.57 -30.65 -3.98
N VAL A 206 5.69 -29.69 -4.24
CA VAL A 206 4.62 -29.31 -3.32
C VAL A 206 3.45 -30.25 -3.50
N GLN A 207 3.05 -30.92 -2.43
CA GLN A 207 1.76 -31.61 -2.34
C GLN A 207 0.78 -30.69 -1.62
N ILE A 208 -0.28 -30.30 -2.31
CA ILE A 208 -1.40 -29.53 -1.76
C ILE A 208 -2.49 -30.50 -1.35
#